data_a7c2cb59365b0dbb4e13c539a60b4bc3
#
_entry.id   a7c2cb59365b0dbb4e13c539a60b4bc3
#
_cell.length_a   1.000
_cell.length_b   1.000
_cell.length_c   1.000
_cell.angle_alpha   90.00
_cell.angle_beta   90.00
_cell.angle_gamma   90.00
#
_symmetry.space_group_name_H-M   'P 1'
#
loop_
_entity.id
_entity.type
_entity.pdbx_description
1 polymer ?
#
loop_
_entity_poly.entity_id
_entity_poly.type
_entity_poly.pdbx_seq_one_letter_code
_entity_poly.pdbx_strand_id
1 'polypeptide(L)'
;CYGLSLGEAAGAGLVSAPAFFLIDMQEDAVAASVLGIVGGSGFYNLPGLAHARWEHVESPFGKPSDDILFAEMDGLPIRFLPRHGRGHKVPPSAINYRANIDALKRAGVTDLVSVSACGSLKEEYPPGHFVLVDQFIDRTFAREKSFFGPGLVAHVSVADPVSPLLVDALEAAAKAEAIAHTRGGTYLVMEGPQFSTRAESNLYRSWACDVIGMTNMPEAKLAREAEICYATVAMVTDYDCWHDDHAAVDVASIIAVMHANTDKAQRLVARLARDFPREHPACPIGSDRALDVALITSPDARDAALLRRLDAVAGRVLKA
;
A
#
# COMPACT_ATOMS: atom_id res chain seq x y z
N CYS A 1 -27.85 31.77 60.98
CA CYS A 1 -29.17 31.53 61.58
C CYS A 1 -30.00 30.59 60.74
N TYR A 2 -30.51 29.58 61.43
CA TYR A 2 -31.54 28.58 61.01
C TYR A 2 -31.07 27.52 59.96
N GLY A 3 -31.20 26.26 60.15
CA GLY A 3 -31.81 25.45 61.22
C GLY A 3 -32.05 24.08 60.58
N LEU A 4 -31.69 23.08 61.32
CA LEU A 4 -31.80 21.64 61.05
C LEU A 4 -33.14 21.17 60.52
N SER A 5 -33.13 20.16 59.62
CA SER A 5 -34.04 19.02 59.77
C SER A 5 -33.44 17.80 59.08
N LEU A 6 -33.25 16.75 59.87
CA LEU A 6 -32.96 15.37 59.49
C LEU A 6 -34.25 14.71 58.99
N GLY A 7 -34.16 13.95 57.92
CA GLY A 7 -35.22 13.07 57.44
C GLY A 7 -34.58 11.80 56.84
N GLU A 8 -34.70 10.70 57.55
CA GLU A 8 -34.33 9.35 57.14
C GLU A 8 -35.16 8.85 55.97
N ALA A 9 -34.57 8.07 55.05
CA ALA A 9 -34.91 6.67 54.83
C ALA A 9 -34.38 6.14 53.49
N ALA A 10 -33.51 5.19 53.57
CA ALA A 10 -33.46 3.89 52.92
C ALA A 10 -33.98 3.75 51.50
N GLY A 11 -33.05 3.32 50.64
CA GLY A 11 -33.32 2.81 49.29
C GLY A 11 -32.00 2.39 48.62
N ALA A 12 -31.39 1.30 49.08
CA ALA A 12 -30.25 0.74 48.37
C ALA A 12 -30.72 0.11 47.07
N GLY A 13 -30.66 0.86 45.98
CA GLY A 13 -30.78 0.37 44.61
C GLY A 13 -29.41 -0.21 44.21
N LEU A 14 -29.35 -1.53 44.10
CA LEU A 14 -28.24 -2.22 43.46
C LEU A 14 -28.10 -1.71 42.01
N VAL A 15 -27.10 -0.89 41.77
CA VAL A 15 -26.64 -0.56 40.42
C VAL A 15 -25.95 -1.80 39.90
N SER A 16 -26.61 -2.55 39.01
CA SER A 16 -26.00 -3.67 38.29
C SER A 16 -24.82 -3.13 37.50
N ALA A 17 -23.65 -3.72 37.77
CA ALA A 17 -22.45 -3.46 36.96
C ALA A 17 -22.74 -3.79 35.48
N PRO A 18 -22.25 -2.98 34.50
CA PRO A 18 -22.38 -3.33 33.10
C PRO A 18 -21.70 -4.68 32.86
N ALA A 19 -22.42 -5.59 32.23
CA ALA A 19 -21.87 -6.84 31.75
C ALA A 19 -20.71 -6.49 30.80
N PHE A 20 -19.49 -6.81 31.20
CA PHE A 20 -18.38 -6.90 30.28
C PHE A 20 -18.74 -7.99 29.27
N PHE A 21 -19.02 -7.59 28.04
CA PHE A 21 -19.02 -8.50 26.91
C PHE A 21 -17.59 -9.05 26.79
N LEU A 22 -17.39 -10.27 27.23
CA LEU A 22 -16.26 -11.08 26.81
C LEU A 22 -16.39 -11.21 25.28
N ILE A 23 -15.61 -10.45 24.55
CA ILE A 23 -15.39 -10.69 23.13
C ILE A 23 -14.74 -12.06 23.08
N ASP A 24 -15.47 -13.03 22.57
CA ASP A 24 -14.99 -14.37 22.28
C ASP A 24 -13.88 -14.19 21.23
N MET A 25 -12.63 -14.18 21.67
CA MET A 25 -11.47 -14.15 20.79
C MET A 25 -11.38 -15.55 20.16
N GLN A 26 -12.15 -15.76 19.10
CA GLN A 26 -11.88 -16.85 18.19
C GLN A 26 -10.43 -16.66 17.74
N GLU A 27 -9.55 -17.61 18.05
CA GLU A 27 -8.21 -17.67 17.46
C GLU A 27 -8.40 -17.80 15.94
N ASP A 28 -8.32 -16.66 15.24
CA ASP A 28 -8.27 -16.65 13.80
C ASP A 28 -7.07 -17.49 13.38
N ALA A 29 -7.30 -18.52 12.59
CA ALA A 29 -6.23 -19.33 12.04
C ALA A 29 -5.23 -18.39 11.34
N VAL A 30 -3.95 -18.48 11.71
CA VAL A 30 -2.89 -17.64 11.14
C VAL A 30 -2.90 -17.81 9.61
N ALA A 31 -3.13 -16.74 8.90
CA ALA A 31 -3.18 -16.78 7.45
C ALA A 31 -1.79 -17.04 6.86
N ALA A 32 -1.71 -17.82 5.78
CA ALA A 32 -0.47 -17.97 5.07
C ALA A 32 -0.09 -16.66 4.37
N SER A 33 1.20 -16.32 4.39
CA SER A 33 1.71 -15.16 3.66
C SER A 33 1.62 -15.36 2.15
N VAL A 34 1.13 -14.35 1.45
CA VAL A 34 1.15 -14.24 -0.02
C VAL A 34 1.74 -12.89 -0.38
N LEU A 35 2.93 -12.90 -0.97
CA LEU A 35 3.64 -11.67 -1.32
C LEU A 35 3.17 -11.16 -2.68
N GLY A 36 2.49 -10.02 -2.69
CA GLY A 36 2.15 -9.25 -3.87
C GLY A 36 3.29 -8.31 -4.26
N ILE A 37 3.51 -8.18 -5.55
CA ILE A 37 4.45 -7.21 -6.12
C ILE A 37 3.71 -6.44 -7.20
N VAL A 38 3.73 -5.12 -7.12
CA VAL A 38 3.22 -4.26 -8.18
C VAL A 38 4.35 -3.37 -8.69
N GLY A 39 4.58 -3.38 -10.03
CA GLY A 39 5.72 -2.67 -10.58
C GLY A 39 5.72 -2.59 -12.10
N GLY A 40 6.84 -2.13 -12.65
CA GLY A 40 7.07 -2.02 -14.09
C GLY A 40 7.51 -3.32 -14.74
N SER A 41 7.90 -3.24 -16.03
CA SER A 41 8.19 -4.38 -16.91
C SER A 41 9.38 -5.26 -16.49
N GLY A 42 10.23 -4.78 -15.61
CA GLY A 42 11.44 -5.51 -15.19
C GLY A 42 11.20 -6.78 -14.37
N PHE A 43 9.96 -7.03 -13.91
CA PHE A 43 9.65 -8.14 -12.99
C PHE A 43 8.95 -9.34 -13.64
N TYR A 44 8.75 -9.33 -14.97
CA TYR A 44 8.05 -10.43 -15.66
C TYR A 44 8.84 -11.76 -15.63
N ASN A 45 10.16 -11.69 -15.54
CA ASN A 45 11.05 -12.82 -15.57
C ASN A 45 12.00 -12.81 -14.35
N LEU A 46 11.45 -12.75 -13.14
CA LEU A 46 12.25 -12.87 -11.93
C LEU A 46 12.94 -14.24 -11.90
N PRO A 47 14.27 -14.30 -11.75
CA PRO A 47 14.97 -15.58 -11.57
C PRO A 47 14.47 -16.32 -10.33
N GLY A 48 14.29 -17.63 -10.44
CA GLY A 48 13.87 -18.47 -9.31
C GLY A 48 12.36 -18.63 -9.12
N LEU A 49 11.53 -18.04 -9.99
CA LEU A 49 10.10 -18.31 -9.97
C LEU A 49 9.78 -19.74 -10.43
N ALA A 50 9.07 -20.48 -9.61
CA ALA A 50 8.48 -21.78 -9.92
C ALA A 50 6.99 -21.66 -10.22
N HIS A 51 6.44 -22.58 -11.01
CA HIS A 51 5.00 -22.69 -11.29
C HIS A 51 4.37 -21.42 -11.86
N ALA A 52 5.15 -20.59 -12.57
CA ALA A 52 4.72 -19.31 -13.09
C ALA A 52 3.64 -19.46 -14.17
N ARG A 53 2.48 -18.81 -13.96
CA ARG A 53 1.37 -18.75 -14.91
C ARG A 53 0.63 -17.43 -14.79
N TRP A 54 0.18 -16.89 -15.93
CA TRP A 54 -0.65 -15.70 -15.97
C TRP A 54 -2.13 -16.11 -15.81
N GLU A 55 -2.83 -15.43 -14.91
CA GLU A 55 -4.25 -15.65 -14.66
C GLU A 55 -5.01 -14.33 -14.72
N HIS A 56 -6.15 -14.38 -15.38
CA HIS A 56 -7.10 -13.27 -15.37
C HIS A 56 -7.90 -13.29 -14.07
N VAL A 57 -7.83 -12.21 -13.30
CA VAL A 57 -8.61 -12.03 -12.08
C VAL A 57 -9.60 -10.90 -12.31
N GLU A 58 -10.88 -11.23 -12.35
CA GLU A 58 -11.94 -10.24 -12.49
C GLU A 58 -12.11 -9.40 -11.22
N SER A 59 -12.47 -8.13 -11.41
CA SER A 59 -12.81 -7.22 -10.34
C SER A 59 -14.13 -6.51 -10.59
N PRO A 60 -15.02 -6.39 -9.60
CA PRO A 60 -16.26 -5.61 -9.71
C PRO A 60 -16.03 -4.11 -9.86
N PHE A 61 -14.79 -3.66 -9.71
CA PHE A 61 -14.37 -2.26 -9.89
C PHE A 61 -13.89 -1.97 -11.32
N GLY A 62 -14.00 -2.94 -12.22
CA GLY A 62 -13.61 -2.84 -13.61
C GLY A 62 -12.35 -3.64 -13.93
N LYS A 63 -11.75 -3.37 -15.08
CA LYS A 63 -10.62 -4.14 -15.57
C LYS A 63 -9.33 -3.73 -14.85
N PRO A 64 -8.55 -4.67 -14.26
CA PRO A 64 -7.19 -4.44 -13.80
C PRO A 64 -6.25 -4.06 -14.95
N SER A 65 -5.08 -3.52 -14.63
CA SER A 65 -4.08 -3.11 -15.63
C SER A 65 -3.61 -4.25 -16.52
N ASP A 66 -3.56 -5.48 -15.98
CA ASP A 66 -3.18 -6.70 -16.70
C ASP A 66 -3.66 -7.94 -15.93
N ASP A 67 -3.40 -9.14 -16.49
CA ASP A 67 -3.46 -10.39 -15.74
C ASP A 67 -2.41 -10.39 -14.61
N ILE A 68 -2.63 -11.21 -13.61
CA ILE A 68 -1.69 -11.42 -12.50
C ILE A 68 -0.81 -12.64 -12.79
N LEU A 69 0.49 -12.50 -12.62
CA LEU A 69 1.41 -13.64 -12.61
C LEU A 69 1.34 -14.32 -11.25
N PHE A 70 0.84 -15.53 -11.22
CA PHE A 70 0.87 -16.45 -10.11
C PHE A 70 2.16 -17.27 -10.19
N ALA A 71 2.93 -17.28 -9.15
CA ALA A 71 4.18 -18.03 -9.08
C ALA A 71 4.50 -18.38 -7.63
N GLU A 72 5.58 -19.09 -7.43
CA GLU A 72 6.16 -19.43 -6.13
C GLU A 72 7.65 -19.18 -6.15
N MET A 73 8.19 -18.71 -5.04
CA MET A 73 9.64 -18.54 -4.84
C MET A 73 10.02 -19.08 -3.46
N ASP A 74 10.88 -20.10 -3.44
CA ASP A 74 11.32 -20.76 -2.21
C ASP A 74 10.16 -21.16 -1.27
N GLY A 75 9.03 -21.63 -1.84
CA GLY A 75 7.83 -22.04 -1.11
C GLY A 75 6.90 -20.88 -0.71
N LEU A 76 7.24 -19.63 -1.03
CA LEU A 76 6.37 -18.48 -0.81
C LEU A 76 5.50 -18.21 -2.06
N PRO A 77 4.17 -18.16 -1.95
CA PRO A 77 3.33 -17.71 -3.05
C PRO A 77 3.60 -16.25 -3.44
N ILE A 78 3.88 -16.02 -4.73
CA ILE A 78 4.11 -14.70 -5.30
C ILE A 78 2.97 -14.33 -6.23
N ARG A 79 2.53 -13.06 -6.19
CA ARG A 79 1.58 -12.46 -7.12
C ARG A 79 2.18 -11.20 -7.70
N PHE A 80 2.38 -11.17 -9.00
CA PHE A 80 2.94 -9.96 -9.64
C PHE A 80 1.89 -9.35 -10.58
N LEU A 81 1.66 -8.02 -10.44
CA LEU A 81 0.79 -7.26 -11.32
C LEU A 81 1.58 -6.15 -12.05
N PRO A 82 1.62 -6.16 -13.40
CA PRO A 82 2.15 -5.06 -14.19
C PRO A 82 1.29 -3.80 -14.01
N ARG A 83 1.76 -2.81 -13.24
CA ARG A 83 0.98 -1.61 -12.91
C ARG A 83 0.48 -0.85 -14.14
N HIS A 84 1.31 -0.74 -15.16
CA HIS A 84 1.01 -0.04 -16.43
C HIS A 84 0.55 -0.98 -17.55
N GLY A 85 0.27 -2.25 -17.22
CA GLY A 85 0.05 -3.31 -18.20
C GLY A 85 1.32 -3.71 -18.97
N ARG A 86 1.36 -4.93 -19.49
CA ARG A 86 2.47 -5.39 -20.33
C ARG A 86 2.60 -4.50 -21.57
N GLY A 87 3.81 -4.01 -21.82
CA GLY A 87 4.09 -3.02 -22.87
C GLY A 87 3.85 -1.57 -22.46
N HIS A 88 3.64 -1.29 -21.17
CA HIS A 88 3.49 0.08 -20.61
C HIS A 88 2.42 0.92 -21.31
N LYS A 89 1.22 0.35 -21.45
CA LYS A 89 0.12 0.92 -22.26
C LYS A 89 -0.80 1.85 -21.47
N VAL A 90 -0.75 1.81 -20.14
CA VAL A 90 -1.65 2.53 -19.25
C VAL A 90 -0.89 3.66 -18.57
N PRO A 91 -1.18 4.94 -18.84
CA PRO A 91 -0.54 6.05 -18.14
C PRO A 91 -1.02 6.13 -16.68
N PRO A 92 -0.27 6.80 -15.76
CA PRO A 92 -0.55 6.81 -14.32
C PRO A 92 -1.98 7.17 -13.95
N SER A 93 -2.57 8.18 -14.59
CA SER A 93 -3.92 8.66 -14.27
C SER A 93 -5.05 7.77 -14.84
N ALA A 94 -4.73 6.88 -15.78
CA ALA A 94 -5.69 5.93 -16.36
C ALA A 94 -5.62 4.54 -15.70
N ILE A 95 -4.72 4.32 -14.75
CA ILE A 95 -4.65 3.08 -13.99
C ILE A 95 -5.93 2.94 -13.16
N ASN A 96 -6.59 1.79 -13.27
CA ASN A 96 -7.69 1.44 -12.39
C ASN A 96 -7.14 0.84 -11.08
N TYR A 97 -6.73 1.72 -10.16
CA TYR A 97 -6.12 1.32 -8.90
C TYR A 97 -7.06 0.46 -8.04
N ARG A 98 -8.37 0.72 -8.05
CA ARG A 98 -9.35 -0.10 -7.33
C ARG A 98 -9.38 -1.53 -7.88
N ALA A 99 -9.46 -1.68 -9.20
CA ALA A 99 -9.46 -3.00 -9.82
C ALA A 99 -8.14 -3.76 -9.56
N ASN A 100 -7.00 -3.05 -9.59
CA ASN A 100 -5.70 -3.65 -9.31
C ASN A 100 -5.60 -4.20 -7.88
N ILE A 101 -5.97 -3.40 -6.88
CA ILE A 101 -5.91 -3.80 -5.47
C ILE A 101 -6.94 -4.86 -5.13
N ASP A 102 -8.18 -4.75 -5.64
CA ASP A 102 -9.21 -5.77 -5.47
C ASP A 102 -8.79 -7.12 -6.09
N ALA A 103 -8.22 -7.11 -7.31
CA ALA A 103 -7.72 -8.32 -7.96
C ALA A 103 -6.56 -8.96 -7.17
N LEU A 104 -5.64 -8.17 -6.63
CA LEU A 104 -4.58 -8.67 -5.75
C LEU A 104 -5.14 -9.26 -4.46
N LYS A 105 -6.15 -8.61 -3.85
CA LYS A 105 -6.84 -9.16 -2.67
C LYS A 105 -7.53 -10.49 -3.00
N ARG A 106 -8.22 -10.60 -4.13
CA ARG A 106 -8.83 -11.85 -4.63
C ARG A 106 -7.80 -12.94 -4.91
N ALA A 107 -6.59 -12.55 -5.35
CA ALA A 107 -5.46 -13.47 -5.53
C ALA A 107 -4.79 -13.89 -4.22
N GLY A 108 -5.35 -13.47 -3.06
CA GLY A 108 -4.92 -13.86 -1.72
C GLY A 108 -3.76 -13.04 -1.14
N VAL A 109 -3.37 -11.91 -1.77
CA VAL A 109 -2.25 -11.08 -1.29
C VAL A 109 -2.50 -10.58 0.13
N THR A 110 -1.55 -10.83 1.01
CA THR A 110 -1.51 -10.34 2.40
C THR A 110 -0.56 -9.15 2.54
N ASP A 111 0.55 -9.17 1.81
CA ASP A 111 1.62 -8.17 1.86
C ASP A 111 1.94 -7.71 0.44
N LEU A 112 1.91 -6.40 0.20
CA LEU A 112 2.10 -5.80 -1.12
C LEU A 112 3.33 -4.89 -1.15
N VAL A 113 4.31 -5.26 -1.96
CA VAL A 113 5.47 -4.41 -2.26
C VAL A 113 5.23 -3.68 -3.59
N SER A 114 5.20 -2.37 -3.52
CA SER A 114 5.19 -1.48 -4.67
C SER A 114 6.63 -1.13 -5.05
N VAL A 115 7.01 -1.41 -6.29
CA VAL A 115 8.31 -1.00 -6.84
C VAL A 115 8.07 0.08 -7.87
N SER A 116 8.69 1.25 -7.65
CA SER A 116 8.41 2.46 -8.42
C SER A 116 9.68 3.24 -8.72
N ALA A 117 9.88 3.63 -9.99
CA ALA A 117 10.85 4.64 -10.35
C ALA A 117 10.38 6.01 -9.84
N CYS A 118 11.30 6.86 -9.40
CA CYS A 118 11.02 8.18 -8.84
C CYS A 118 12.15 9.17 -9.08
N GLY A 119 11.84 10.46 -9.04
CA GLY A 119 12.80 11.54 -8.93
C GLY A 119 13.21 11.77 -7.47
N SER A 120 14.43 12.21 -7.25
CA SER A 120 14.92 12.64 -5.93
C SER A 120 14.70 14.15 -5.73
N LEU A 121 14.24 14.52 -4.54
CA LEU A 121 14.15 15.90 -4.07
C LEU A 121 15.27 16.26 -3.08
N LYS A 122 16.23 15.34 -2.88
CA LYS A 122 17.34 15.41 -1.95
C LYS A 122 18.67 15.16 -2.64
N GLU A 123 19.68 15.93 -2.28
CA GLU A 123 21.06 15.78 -2.80
C GLU A 123 21.67 14.41 -2.43
N GLU A 124 21.39 13.94 -1.23
CA GLU A 124 21.91 12.69 -0.68
C GLU A 124 21.31 11.41 -1.29
N TYR A 125 20.29 11.50 -2.16
CA TYR A 125 19.68 10.37 -2.83
C TYR A 125 19.95 10.39 -4.34
N PRO A 126 21.16 10.01 -4.79
CA PRO A 126 21.52 10.04 -6.19
C PRO A 126 20.78 8.97 -7.01
N PRO A 127 20.74 9.11 -8.35
CA PRO A 127 20.27 8.06 -9.23
C PRO A 127 20.90 6.70 -8.92
N GLY A 128 20.08 5.67 -8.78
CA GLY A 128 20.49 4.34 -8.34
C GLY A 128 20.38 4.08 -6.85
N HIS A 129 20.06 5.09 -6.05
CA HIS A 129 19.72 4.93 -4.63
C HIS A 129 18.27 4.50 -4.44
N PHE A 130 17.98 3.68 -3.44
CA PHE A 130 16.61 3.24 -3.10
C PHE A 130 16.15 3.92 -1.82
N VAL A 131 14.88 4.32 -1.77
CA VAL A 131 14.26 4.87 -0.57
C VAL A 131 13.09 3.98 -0.16
N LEU A 132 13.16 3.42 1.04
CA LEU A 132 12.08 2.67 1.66
C LEU A 132 11.21 3.66 2.43
N VAL A 133 10.31 4.32 1.71
CA VAL A 133 9.52 5.43 2.26
C VAL A 133 8.51 4.96 3.31
N ASP A 134 8.17 5.83 4.24
CA ASP A 134 7.19 5.56 5.29
C ASP A 134 6.03 6.55 5.29
N GLN A 135 6.12 7.66 4.53
CA GLN A 135 5.09 8.68 4.45
C GLN A 135 4.80 9.11 3.01
N PHE A 136 3.57 9.62 2.78
CA PHE A 136 3.13 10.10 1.49
C PHE A 136 2.45 11.46 1.57
N ILE A 137 2.68 12.29 0.54
CA ILE A 137 1.84 13.45 0.24
C ILE A 137 1.12 13.18 -1.08
N ASP A 138 -0.21 13.10 -1.04
CA ASP A 138 -1.06 12.80 -2.19
C ASP A 138 -1.46 14.10 -2.92
N ARG A 139 -0.85 14.37 -4.05
CA ARG A 139 -1.17 15.48 -4.95
C ARG A 139 -1.94 15.03 -6.20
N THR A 140 -2.47 13.80 -6.20
CA THR A 140 -3.35 13.33 -7.27
C THR A 140 -4.76 13.92 -7.12
N PHE A 141 -5.47 14.13 -8.23
CA PHE A 141 -6.80 14.77 -8.21
C PHE A 141 -7.84 14.11 -9.13
N ALA A 142 -7.42 13.30 -10.10
CA ALA A 142 -8.31 12.70 -11.10
C ALA A 142 -8.47 11.17 -10.93
N ARG A 143 -8.29 10.64 -9.70
CA ARG A 143 -8.29 9.21 -9.40
C ARG A 143 -9.34 8.85 -8.36
N GLU A 144 -9.93 7.67 -8.52
CA GLU A 144 -10.79 7.08 -7.50
C GLU A 144 -9.95 6.60 -6.32
N LYS A 145 -10.20 7.13 -5.13
CA LYS A 145 -9.31 6.97 -3.96
C LYS A 145 -9.87 6.08 -2.86
N SER A 146 -11.07 5.50 -3.05
CA SER A 146 -11.71 4.64 -2.05
C SER A 146 -12.57 3.57 -2.73
N PHE A 147 -12.66 2.42 -2.09
CA PHE A 147 -13.65 1.38 -2.41
C PHE A 147 -15.04 1.72 -1.87
N PHE A 148 -15.09 2.50 -0.81
CA PHE A 148 -16.30 2.93 -0.14
C PHE A 148 -16.87 4.21 -0.78
N GLY A 149 -18.16 4.48 -0.51
CA GLY A 149 -18.81 5.64 -1.09
C GLY A 149 -20.29 5.71 -0.69
N PRO A 150 -21.15 6.35 -1.49
CA PRO A 150 -22.59 6.39 -1.21
C PRO A 150 -23.15 4.98 -1.01
N GLY A 151 -23.83 4.75 0.12
CA GLY A 151 -24.41 3.47 0.51
C GLY A 151 -23.55 2.62 1.47
N LEU A 152 -22.27 2.88 1.59
CA LEU A 152 -21.41 2.33 2.65
C LEU A 152 -20.20 3.23 2.85
N VAL A 153 -20.16 3.94 3.95
CA VAL A 153 -19.09 4.87 4.33
C VAL A 153 -18.13 4.20 5.30
N ALA A 154 -16.85 4.30 5.01
CA ALA A 154 -15.78 3.90 5.93
C ALA A 154 -14.74 5.02 6.06
N HIS A 155 -14.20 5.19 7.26
CA HIS A 155 -13.09 6.10 7.54
C HIS A 155 -11.89 5.31 8.06
N VAL A 156 -11.00 4.96 7.15
CA VAL A 156 -9.81 4.15 7.45
C VAL A 156 -8.65 5.07 7.81
N SER A 157 -7.97 4.78 8.92
CA SER A 157 -6.77 5.54 9.30
C SER A 157 -5.60 5.23 8.38
N VAL A 158 -4.93 6.29 7.89
CA VAL A 158 -3.74 6.23 7.06
C VAL A 158 -2.60 7.10 7.62
N ALA A 159 -2.62 7.37 8.93
CA ALA A 159 -1.55 8.14 9.59
C ALA A 159 -0.18 7.46 9.39
N ASP A 160 -0.13 6.14 9.52
CA ASP A 160 1.02 5.30 9.23
C ASP A 160 0.70 4.40 8.03
N PRO A 161 0.91 4.87 6.79
CA PRO A 161 0.42 4.19 5.58
C PRO A 161 1.19 2.92 5.22
N VAL A 162 2.36 2.70 5.80
CA VAL A 162 3.31 1.65 5.44
C VAL A 162 3.50 0.66 6.58
N SER A 163 3.48 -0.65 6.27
CA SER A 163 3.71 -1.72 7.26
C SER A 163 5.17 -1.74 7.71
N PRO A 164 5.46 -1.51 9.00
CA PRO A 164 6.83 -1.52 9.51
C PRO A 164 7.52 -2.87 9.36
N LEU A 165 6.80 -3.99 9.54
CA LEU A 165 7.36 -5.34 9.38
C LEU A 165 7.78 -5.61 7.93
N LEU A 166 7.00 -5.14 6.95
CA LEU A 166 7.35 -5.29 5.55
C LEU A 166 8.55 -4.41 5.18
N VAL A 167 8.65 -3.20 5.76
CA VAL A 167 9.83 -2.34 5.60
C VAL A 167 11.06 -2.95 6.27
N ASP A 168 10.93 -3.54 7.47
CA ASP A 168 12.03 -4.26 8.14
C ASP A 168 12.60 -5.38 7.25
N ALA A 169 11.70 -6.17 6.65
CA ALA A 169 12.08 -7.25 5.73
C ALA A 169 12.76 -6.72 4.45
N LEU A 170 12.24 -5.62 3.87
CA LEU A 170 12.84 -4.95 2.71
C LEU A 170 14.23 -4.38 3.03
N GLU A 171 14.39 -3.74 4.18
CA GLU A 171 15.68 -3.20 4.62
C GLU A 171 16.71 -4.31 4.85
N ALA A 172 16.31 -5.41 5.49
CA ALA A 172 17.18 -6.57 5.66
C ALA A 172 17.63 -7.16 4.32
N ALA A 173 16.71 -7.29 3.36
CA ALA A 173 17.01 -7.76 2.01
C ALA A 173 17.93 -6.78 1.26
N ALA A 174 17.73 -5.47 1.37
CA ALA A 174 18.57 -4.45 0.75
C ALA A 174 19.99 -4.48 1.30
N LYS A 175 20.15 -4.63 2.61
CA LYS A 175 21.45 -4.79 3.28
C LYS A 175 22.17 -6.05 2.81
N ALA A 176 21.46 -7.19 2.74
CA ALA A 176 22.03 -8.46 2.29
C ALA A 176 22.51 -8.43 0.84
N GLU A 177 21.83 -7.67 -0.02
CA GLU A 177 22.15 -7.50 -1.44
C GLU A 177 23.09 -6.32 -1.72
N ALA A 178 23.62 -5.66 -0.66
CA ALA A 178 24.49 -4.48 -0.75
C ALA A 178 23.89 -3.36 -1.64
N ILE A 179 22.59 -3.15 -1.56
CA ILE A 179 21.89 -2.08 -2.28
C ILE A 179 21.95 -0.80 -1.45
N ALA A 180 22.44 0.29 -2.06
CA ALA A 180 22.44 1.61 -1.44
C ALA A 180 20.98 2.06 -1.20
N HIS A 181 20.63 2.30 0.05
CA HIS A 181 19.25 2.65 0.41
C HIS A 181 19.19 3.53 1.66
N THR A 182 18.06 4.20 1.79
CA THR A 182 17.64 4.92 3.01
C THR A 182 16.29 4.38 3.47
N ARG A 183 16.12 4.22 4.77
CA ARG A 183 14.84 3.89 5.40
C ARG A 183 14.18 5.17 5.89
N GLY A 184 12.88 5.28 5.62
CA GLY A 184 12.08 6.47 5.92
C GLY A 184 12.14 7.50 4.79
N GLY A 185 11.26 8.47 4.88
CA GLY A 185 11.14 9.58 3.95
C GLY A 185 9.74 9.74 3.38
N THR A 186 9.45 10.96 2.94
CA THR A 186 8.15 11.33 2.39
C THR A 186 8.16 11.26 0.86
N TYR A 187 7.28 10.44 0.32
CA TYR A 187 7.05 10.34 -1.12
C TYR A 187 5.90 11.27 -1.53
N LEU A 188 6.18 12.27 -2.35
CA LEU A 188 5.15 13.06 -2.98
C LEU A 188 4.63 12.35 -4.24
N VAL A 189 3.32 12.13 -4.33
CA VAL A 189 2.69 11.52 -5.50
C VAL A 189 1.95 12.57 -6.30
N MET A 190 2.50 12.92 -7.47
CA MET A 190 1.90 13.84 -8.42
C MET A 190 0.95 13.11 -9.37
N GLU A 191 0.07 13.86 -10.06
CA GLU A 191 -0.88 13.27 -11.02
C GLU A 191 -0.17 12.69 -12.25
N GLY A 192 0.76 13.44 -12.85
CA GLY A 192 1.33 13.12 -14.14
C GLY A 192 0.32 13.27 -15.31
N PRO A 193 0.61 12.80 -16.53
CA PRO A 193 1.85 12.12 -16.92
C PRO A 193 3.05 13.04 -17.16
N GLN A 194 2.87 14.37 -17.13
CA GLN A 194 3.97 15.32 -17.23
C GLN A 194 4.79 15.31 -15.93
N PHE A 195 6.09 15.60 -16.03
CA PHE A 195 6.94 15.86 -14.88
C PHE A 195 6.67 17.23 -14.27
N SER A 196 7.23 17.49 -13.10
CA SER A 196 7.08 18.76 -12.39
C SER A 196 7.64 19.93 -13.19
N THR A 197 7.02 21.09 -13.03
CA THR A 197 7.70 22.37 -13.32
C THR A 197 8.77 22.62 -12.26
N ARG A 198 9.78 23.45 -12.56
CA ARG A 198 10.81 23.84 -11.58
C ARG A 198 10.21 24.50 -10.33
N ALA A 199 9.14 25.25 -10.48
CA ALA A 199 8.43 25.88 -9.38
C ALA A 199 7.75 24.84 -8.47
N GLU A 200 7.12 23.83 -9.04
CA GLU A 200 6.53 22.70 -8.29
C GLU A 200 7.61 21.90 -7.55
N SER A 201 8.70 21.55 -8.22
CA SER A 201 9.81 20.83 -7.64
C SER A 201 10.40 21.57 -6.42
N ASN A 202 10.65 22.88 -6.55
CA ASN A 202 11.11 23.72 -5.44
C ASN A 202 10.08 23.82 -4.31
N LEU A 203 8.80 23.89 -4.63
CA LEU A 203 7.73 23.87 -3.63
C LEU A 203 7.74 22.56 -2.84
N TYR A 204 7.85 21.41 -3.51
CA TYR A 204 7.85 20.09 -2.87
C TYR A 204 9.09 19.88 -2.00
N ARG A 205 10.24 20.41 -2.42
CA ARG A 205 11.46 20.47 -1.58
C ARG A 205 11.23 21.30 -0.33
N SER A 206 10.53 22.44 -0.43
CA SER A 206 10.20 23.27 0.73
C SER A 206 9.26 22.60 1.73
N TRP A 207 8.48 21.58 1.28
CA TRP A 207 7.65 20.73 2.13
C TRP A 207 8.44 19.57 2.77
N ALA A 208 9.74 19.53 2.58
CA ALA A 208 10.63 18.48 3.03
C ALA A 208 10.29 17.08 2.46
N CYS A 209 9.72 17.02 1.24
CA CYS A 209 9.57 15.76 0.52
C CYS A 209 10.94 15.22 0.10
N ASP A 210 11.07 13.89 0.11
CA ASP A 210 12.31 13.18 -0.18
C ASP A 210 12.38 12.70 -1.61
N VAL A 211 11.30 12.12 -2.11
CA VAL A 211 11.19 11.59 -3.48
C VAL A 211 9.85 11.96 -4.10
N ILE A 212 9.78 11.91 -5.42
CA ILE A 212 8.59 12.25 -6.21
C ILE A 212 8.31 11.19 -7.28
N GLY A 213 7.04 10.83 -7.44
CA GLY A 213 6.60 9.96 -8.52
C GLY A 213 5.09 10.03 -8.74
N MET A 214 4.52 9.04 -9.45
CA MET A 214 3.16 9.18 -9.97
C MET A 214 2.19 8.08 -9.54
N THR A 215 2.61 7.01 -8.83
CA THR A 215 1.79 5.79 -8.78
C THR A 215 1.39 5.30 -7.40
N ASN A 216 2.11 5.68 -6.33
CA ASN A 216 1.87 5.15 -4.99
C ASN A 216 0.57 5.65 -4.33
N MET A 217 -0.05 6.70 -4.88
CA MET A 217 -1.38 7.15 -4.49
C MET A 217 -2.34 7.12 -5.69
N PRO A 218 -3.53 6.55 -5.50
CA PRO A 218 -4.15 6.07 -4.27
C PRO A 218 -3.81 4.62 -3.89
N GLU A 219 -2.80 3.99 -4.52
CA GLU A 219 -2.45 2.57 -4.32
C GLU A 219 -2.33 2.19 -2.82
N ALA A 220 -1.55 2.96 -2.06
CA ALA A 220 -1.37 2.71 -0.62
C ALA A 220 -2.66 2.88 0.21
N LYS A 221 -3.48 3.88 -0.11
CA LYS A 221 -4.79 4.09 0.54
C LYS A 221 -5.73 2.92 0.30
N LEU A 222 -5.80 2.45 -0.94
CA LEU A 222 -6.64 1.33 -1.34
C LEU A 222 -6.14 0.01 -0.76
N ALA A 223 -4.82 -0.20 -0.69
CA ALA A 223 -4.24 -1.35 0.00
C ALA A 223 -4.66 -1.38 1.49
N ARG A 224 -4.65 -0.22 2.18
CA ARG A 224 -5.13 -0.10 3.55
C ARG A 224 -6.61 -0.43 3.68
N GLU A 225 -7.47 0.08 2.80
CA GLU A 225 -8.90 -0.25 2.78
C GLU A 225 -9.17 -1.73 2.48
N ALA A 226 -8.28 -2.38 1.71
CA ALA A 226 -8.36 -3.80 1.41
C ALA A 226 -7.67 -4.68 2.49
N GLU A 227 -7.22 -4.10 3.58
CA GLU A 227 -6.51 -4.83 4.65
C GLU A 227 -5.32 -5.63 4.10
N ILE A 228 -4.51 -5.00 3.25
CA ILE A 228 -3.25 -5.50 2.73
C ILE A 228 -2.11 -4.68 3.35
N CYS A 229 -1.14 -5.34 3.96
CA CYS A 229 0.09 -4.70 4.44
C CYS A 229 0.87 -4.16 3.23
N TYR A 230 1.19 -2.87 3.23
CA TYR A 230 1.78 -2.19 2.08
C TYR A 230 3.16 -1.62 2.43
N ALA A 231 4.10 -1.73 1.51
CA ALA A 231 5.35 -0.98 1.51
C ALA A 231 5.75 -0.61 0.09
N THR A 232 6.61 0.42 -0.05
CA THR A 232 7.14 0.80 -1.36
C THR A 232 8.65 0.93 -1.34
N VAL A 233 9.24 0.51 -2.46
CA VAL A 233 10.64 0.73 -2.80
C VAL A 233 10.68 1.80 -3.89
N ALA A 234 11.05 3.01 -3.52
CA ALA A 234 11.24 4.12 -4.43
C ALA A 234 12.66 4.06 -4.99
N MET A 235 12.78 3.78 -6.28
CA MET A 235 14.06 3.65 -6.98
C MET A 235 14.38 4.96 -7.67
N VAL A 236 15.35 5.70 -7.16
CA VAL A 236 15.74 6.99 -7.72
C VAL A 236 16.34 6.82 -9.11
N THR A 237 15.79 7.53 -10.09
CA THR A 237 16.25 7.56 -11.48
C THR A 237 16.91 8.88 -11.87
N ASP A 238 16.56 9.97 -11.21
CA ASP A 238 16.95 11.34 -11.51
C ASP A 238 16.76 12.26 -10.29
N TYR A 239 17.18 13.52 -10.40
CA TYR A 239 16.99 14.56 -9.37
C TYR A 239 15.78 15.46 -9.64
N ASP A 240 14.75 14.95 -10.33
CA ASP A 240 13.66 15.80 -10.80
C ASP A 240 14.21 16.99 -11.63
N CYS A 241 13.59 18.17 -11.60
CA CYS A 241 14.05 19.33 -12.38
C CYS A 241 14.65 20.48 -11.56
N TRP A 242 14.94 20.24 -10.28
CA TRP A 242 15.48 21.27 -9.38
C TRP A 242 17.01 21.38 -9.40
N HIS A 243 17.71 20.32 -9.77
CA HIS A 243 19.17 20.23 -9.70
C HIS A 243 19.81 20.93 -10.91
N ASP A 244 20.66 21.94 -10.65
CA ASP A 244 21.19 22.81 -11.73
C ASP A 244 22.26 22.11 -12.58
N ASP A 245 23.05 21.20 -12.00
CA ASP A 245 24.16 20.51 -12.68
C ASP A 245 23.73 19.27 -13.48
N HIS A 246 22.49 18.85 -13.33
CA HIS A 246 21.93 17.76 -14.12
C HIS A 246 21.00 18.35 -15.20
N ALA A 247 21.22 17.94 -16.46
CA ALA A 247 20.34 18.31 -17.57
C ALA A 247 18.89 18.02 -17.22
N ALA A 248 17.97 18.82 -17.75
CA ALA A 248 16.54 18.57 -17.59
C ALA A 248 16.25 17.09 -17.84
N VAL A 249 15.42 16.50 -16.97
CA VAL A 249 15.06 15.08 -16.96
C VAL A 249 14.73 14.61 -18.38
N ASP A 250 15.63 13.87 -19.00
CA ASP A 250 15.39 13.26 -20.32
C ASP A 250 15.04 11.77 -20.17
N VAL A 251 14.14 11.32 -21.02
CA VAL A 251 13.61 9.95 -20.97
C VAL A 251 14.69 8.89 -21.20
N ALA A 252 15.72 9.18 -22.02
CA ALA A 252 16.76 8.21 -22.34
C ALA A 252 17.68 7.96 -21.14
N SER A 253 18.07 9.00 -20.41
CA SER A 253 18.84 8.91 -19.18
C SER A 253 18.08 8.16 -18.08
N ILE A 254 16.79 8.45 -17.91
CA ILE A 254 15.91 7.72 -16.97
C ILE A 254 15.89 6.23 -17.31
N ILE A 255 15.71 5.86 -18.58
CA ILE A 255 15.65 4.46 -19.01
C ILE A 255 16.97 3.71 -18.69
N ALA A 256 18.11 4.34 -18.91
CA ALA A 256 19.41 3.72 -18.60
C ALA A 256 19.55 3.39 -17.10
N VAL A 257 19.20 4.34 -16.22
CA VAL A 257 19.21 4.12 -14.77
C VAL A 257 18.15 3.11 -14.34
N MET A 258 16.96 3.12 -14.97
CA MET A 258 15.90 2.15 -14.70
C MET A 258 16.35 0.71 -14.93
N HIS A 259 17.11 0.44 -16.00
CA HIS A 259 17.62 -0.93 -16.24
C HIS A 259 18.52 -1.39 -15.10
N ALA A 260 19.49 -0.55 -14.68
CA ALA A 260 20.38 -0.88 -13.56
C ALA A 260 19.60 -1.03 -12.22
N ASN A 261 18.59 -0.21 -12.01
CA ASN A 261 17.73 -0.31 -10.83
C ASN A 261 16.86 -1.56 -10.85
N THR A 262 16.39 -1.98 -12.02
CA THR A 262 15.61 -3.20 -12.18
C THR A 262 16.37 -4.43 -11.71
N ASP A 263 17.65 -4.59 -12.09
CA ASP A 263 18.48 -5.71 -11.65
C ASP A 263 18.66 -5.73 -10.12
N LYS A 264 18.88 -4.56 -9.52
CA LYS A 264 18.93 -4.42 -8.05
C LYS A 264 17.59 -4.81 -7.40
N ALA A 265 16.50 -4.33 -7.94
CA ALA A 265 15.17 -4.60 -7.40
C ALA A 265 14.75 -6.06 -7.56
N GLN A 266 15.17 -6.73 -8.64
CA GLN A 266 14.97 -8.18 -8.79
C GLN A 266 15.70 -8.97 -7.70
N ARG A 267 16.97 -8.64 -7.41
CA ARG A 267 17.70 -9.25 -6.31
C ARG A 267 17.07 -8.97 -4.95
N LEU A 268 16.64 -7.72 -4.73
CA LEU A 268 15.93 -7.33 -3.51
C LEU A 268 14.67 -8.18 -3.28
N VAL A 269 13.83 -8.30 -4.31
CA VAL A 269 12.58 -9.08 -4.24
C VAL A 269 12.85 -10.57 -4.06
N ALA A 270 13.84 -11.13 -4.77
CA ALA A 270 14.23 -12.53 -4.61
C ALA A 270 14.75 -12.80 -3.18
N ARG A 271 15.55 -11.89 -2.63
CA ARG A 271 16.02 -11.99 -1.25
C ARG A 271 14.89 -11.87 -0.24
N LEU A 272 14.02 -10.88 -0.43
CA LEU A 272 12.82 -10.70 0.39
C LEU A 272 11.98 -11.99 0.40
N ALA A 273 11.65 -12.55 -0.76
CA ALA A 273 10.79 -13.74 -0.85
C ALA A 273 11.41 -14.97 -0.15
N ARG A 274 12.75 -15.13 -0.23
CA ARG A 274 13.46 -16.20 0.47
C ARG A 274 13.31 -16.12 1.98
N ASP A 275 13.49 -14.92 2.54
CA ASP A 275 13.56 -14.71 3.99
C ASP A 275 12.21 -14.33 4.60
N PHE A 276 11.16 -14.12 3.77
CA PHE A 276 9.83 -13.71 4.22
C PHE A 276 9.13 -14.79 5.04
N PRO A 277 8.44 -14.45 6.15
CA PRO A 277 7.70 -15.42 6.95
C PRO A 277 6.62 -16.11 6.11
N ARG A 278 6.42 -17.40 6.31
CA ARG A 278 5.39 -18.21 5.61
C ARG A 278 4.01 -18.08 6.26
N GLU A 279 3.98 -17.67 7.51
CA GLU A 279 2.78 -17.30 8.24
C GLU A 279 2.71 -15.77 8.31
N HIS A 280 1.55 -15.20 7.98
CA HIS A 280 1.37 -13.74 7.96
C HIS A 280 1.31 -13.21 9.41
N PRO A 281 2.30 -12.41 9.86
CA PRO A 281 2.29 -11.86 11.20
C PRO A 281 1.27 -10.72 11.32
N ALA A 282 0.63 -10.58 12.47
CA ALA A 282 -0.24 -9.45 12.75
C ALA A 282 0.50 -8.13 12.55
N CYS A 283 -0.09 -7.21 11.81
CA CYS A 283 0.53 -5.92 11.52
C CYS A 283 0.50 -5.01 12.76
N PRO A 284 1.65 -4.50 13.25
CA PRO A 284 1.70 -3.67 14.47
C PRO A 284 0.88 -2.38 14.40
N ILE A 285 0.64 -1.89 13.18
CA ILE A 285 -0.19 -0.70 12.92
C ILE A 285 -1.61 -1.04 12.46
N GLY A 286 -2.02 -2.33 12.54
CA GLY A 286 -3.36 -2.80 12.22
C GLY A 286 -3.73 -2.67 10.74
N SER A 287 -2.77 -2.75 9.79
CA SER A 287 -3.10 -2.70 8.36
C SER A 287 -4.00 -3.85 7.93
N ASP A 288 -3.76 -5.04 8.46
CA ASP A 288 -4.50 -6.28 8.24
C ASP A 288 -5.89 -6.32 8.89
N ARG A 289 -6.21 -5.33 9.73
CA ARG A 289 -7.47 -5.18 10.45
C ARG A 289 -8.01 -3.74 10.40
N ALA A 290 -7.68 -3.01 9.35
CA ALA A 290 -8.00 -1.59 9.21
C ALA A 290 -9.52 -1.29 9.22
N LEU A 291 -10.35 -2.28 8.92
CA LEU A 291 -11.82 -2.14 8.83
C LEU A 291 -12.56 -2.45 10.13
N ASP A 292 -11.90 -2.98 11.17
CA ASP A 292 -12.57 -3.40 12.42
C ASP A 292 -13.44 -2.29 13.05
N VAL A 293 -12.98 -1.05 12.96
CA VAL A 293 -13.65 0.14 13.53
C VAL A 293 -13.94 1.25 12.50
N ALA A 294 -13.77 0.94 11.20
CA ALA A 294 -13.81 1.97 10.15
C ALA A 294 -15.22 2.21 9.57
N LEU A 295 -16.14 1.22 9.66
CA LEU A 295 -17.46 1.29 9.04
C LEU A 295 -18.38 2.22 9.83
N ILE A 296 -18.90 3.24 9.15
CA ILE A 296 -19.80 4.26 9.77
C ILE A 296 -21.26 3.95 9.49
N THR A 297 -21.59 3.47 8.27
CA THR A 297 -22.97 3.19 7.88
C THR A 297 -23.54 2.03 8.69
N SER A 298 -24.69 2.25 9.35
CA SER A 298 -25.38 1.20 10.11
C SER A 298 -25.77 0.02 9.21
N PRO A 299 -25.80 -1.21 9.73
CA PRO A 299 -26.04 -2.41 8.92
C PRO A 299 -27.31 -2.36 8.07
N ASP A 300 -28.39 -1.83 8.60
CA ASP A 300 -29.72 -1.71 7.96
C ASP A 300 -29.75 -0.66 6.81
N ALA A 301 -28.81 0.30 6.81
CA ALA A 301 -28.72 1.35 5.80
C ALA A 301 -27.71 1.05 4.69
N ARG A 302 -27.02 -0.09 4.73
CA ARG A 302 -25.97 -0.45 3.75
C ARG A 302 -26.55 -0.84 2.41
N ASP A 303 -25.97 -0.30 1.33
CA ASP A 303 -26.37 -0.64 -0.05
C ASP A 303 -25.97 -2.07 -0.42
N ALA A 304 -26.96 -2.90 -0.75
CA ALA A 304 -26.73 -4.31 -1.07
C ALA A 304 -25.90 -4.54 -2.34
N ALA A 305 -25.93 -3.62 -3.32
CA ALA A 305 -25.12 -3.75 -4.52
C ALA A 305 -23.64 -3.43 -4.21
N LEU A 306 -23.40 -2.43 -3.38
CA LEU A 306 -22.04 -2.10 -2.94
C LEU A 306 -21.47 -3.21 -2.04
N LEU A 307 -22.26 -3.79 -1.13
CA LEU A 307 -21.84 -4.93 -0.31
C LEU A 307 -21.32 -6.10 -1.18
N ARG A 308 -22.06 -6.44 -2.25
CA ARG A 308 -21.62 -7.51 -3.17
C ARG A 308 -20.32 -7.19 -3.88
N ARG A 309 -20.06 -5.92 -4.18
CA ARG A 309 -18.82 -5.48 -4.81
C ARG A 309 -17.62 -5.51 -3.86
N LEU A 310 -17.88 -5.37 -2.57
CA LEU A 310 -16.87 -5.32 -1.51
C LEU A 310 -16.56 -6.70 -0.90
N ASP A 311 -17.04 -7.79 -1.49
CA ASP A 311 -16.94 -9.15 -0.98
C ASP A 311 -15.50 -9.60 -0.68
N ALA A 312 -14.53 -9.20 -1.49
CA ALA A 312 -13.12 -9.49 -1.27
C ALA A 312 -12.45 -8.44 -0.36
N VAL A 313 -12.72 -7.14 -0.59
CA VAL A 313 -12.08 -6.04 0.13
C VAL A 313 -12.49 -5.98 1.60
N ALA A 314 -13.79 -6.11 1.87
CA ALA A 314 -14.36 -5.95 3.21
C ALA A 314 -15.11 -7.21 3.71
N GLY A 315 -14.98 -8.35 3.02
CA GLY A 315 -15.71 -9.57 3.34
C GLY A 315 -15.49 -10.07 4.76
N ARG A 316 -14.32 -9.82 5.34
CA ARG A 316 -14.00 -10.21 6.73
C ARG A 316 -14.95 -9.55 7.73
N VAL A 317 -15.24 -8.25 7.58
CA VAL A 317 -16.09 -7.48 8.50
C VAL A 317 -17.55 -7.36 8.06
N LEU A 318 -17.90 -7.76 6.83
CA LEU A 318 -19.26 -7.67 6.32
C LEU A 318 -20.03 -9.00 6.40
N LYS A 319 -19.33 -10.14 6.56
CA LYS A 319 -19.91 -11.48 6.71
C LYS A 319 -20.11 -11.90 8.16
N ALA A 320 -19.65 -11.08 9.10
CA ALA A 320 -19.78 -11.33 10.54
C ALA A 320 -21.18 -10.97 11.06
#